data_ec90a08bf28733f37fd1db741ed689c9
#
_entry.id   ec90a08bf28733f37fd1db741ed689c9
#
_cell.length_a   1.000
_cell.length_b   1.000
_cell.length_c   1.000
_cell.angle_alpha   90.00
_cell.angle_beta   90.00
_cell.angle_gamma   90.00
#
_symmetry.space_group_name_H-M   'P 1'
#
loop_
_entity.id
_entity.type
_entity.pdbx_description
1 polymer ?
#
loop_
_entity_poly.entity_id
_entity_poly.type
_entity_poly.pdbx_seq_one_letter_code
_entity_poly.pdbx_strand_id
1 'polypeptide(L)'
;VIANQFLREYLDWTLLIEEVGRTDPANARSLRDVVEGILITGMGGSGIVGDVIYSLSSEKLEIPVVLVKDFRVPRWVGRGWLAVAVSYSGETIETLTCLNEVIRRGAQAAVVASGGKMIELAEERKLPYIRVPPNRTPRSSFPALLLATLKILKSLGIDLGTPLEEQVIEFLKREDVLRLGRELAEKLTGKIPVFMSSTKYYPLALRAKDEFNENAKTPAKTEVYPEGFHNDVVGWEAWFGPFSVVIFKEVGNTTLEFLKETLLGAGLEVTTYELSNAYVEEVIRWSQVVGIASVITAEKRGLDPKETKHIAKYKEFVKRINA
;
A
#
# COMPACT_ATOMS: atom_id res chain seq x y z
N VAL A 1 20.78 -14.17 9.91
CA VAL A 1 21.41 -12.83 9.93
C VAL A 1 20.74 -11.88 8.95
N ILE A 2 20.47 -12.26 7.69
CA ILE A 2 19.83 -11.40 6.67
C ILE A 2 18.38 -11.09 7.04
N ALA A 3 17.61 -12.08 7.48
CA ALA A 3 16.22 -11.92 7.87
C ALA A 3 16.05 -10.95 9.06
N ASN A 4 16.90 -11.03 10.07
CA ASN A 4 16.92 -10.11 11.19
C ASN A 4 17.19 -8.64 10.77
N GLN A 5 18.03 -8.41 9.76
CA GLN A 5 18.26 -7.06 9.24
C GLN A 5 17.04 -6.55 8.48
N PHE A 6 16.38 -7.40 7.70
CA PHE A 6 15.19 -7.00 6.96
C PHE A 6 13.97 -6.80 7.87
N LEU A 7 13.84 -7.60 8.93
CA LEU A 7 12.83 -7.40 9.97
C LEU A 7 12.94 -6.00 10.61
N ARG A 8 14.16 -5.51 10.82
CA ARG A 8 14.37 -4.15 11.35
C ARG A 8 13.78 -3.07 10.46
N GLU A 9 13.76 -3.25 9.13
CA GLU A 9 13.11 -2.28 8.22
C GLU A 9 11.61 -2.09 8.54
N TYR A 10 10.93 -3.09 9.11
CA TYR A 10 9.54 -2.98 9.58
C TYR A 10 9.46 -2.45 11.02
N LEU A 11 10.34 -2.90 11.92
CA LEU A 11 10.33 -2.46 13.31
C LEU A 11 10.65 -0.97 13.47
N ASP A 12 11.46 -0.41 12.59
CA ASP A 12 11.91 0.98 12.61
C ASP A 12 10.92 1.96 11.94
N TRP A 13 9.66 1.58 11.74
CA TRP A 13 8.68 2.45 11.07
C TRP A 13 8.41 3.74 11.80
N THR A 14 8.48 3.77 13.13
CA THR A 14 8.35 5.02 13.89
C THR A 14 9.45 6.02 13.56
N LEU A 15 10.70 5.56 13.43
CA LEU A 15 11.83 6.40 13.01
C LEU A 15 11.67 6.88 11.57
N LEU A 16 11.21 6.00 10.68
CA LEU A 16 10.96 6.32 9.28
C LEU A 16 9.86 7.39 9.12
N ILE A 17 8.79 7.29 9.91
CA ILE A 17 7.69 8.26 9.93
C ILE A 17 8.18 9.62 10.44
N GLU A 18 8.98 9.61 11.50
CA GLU A 18 9.58 10.83 12.07
C GLU A 18 10.50 11.54 11.06
N GLU A 19 11.28 10.80 10.28
CA GLU A 19 12.14 11.34 9.24
C GLU A 19 11.33 11.98 8.10
N VAL A 20 10.25 11.35 7.65
CA VAL A 20 9.34 11.91 6.64
C VAL A 20 8.61 13.15 7.16
N GLY A 21 8.24 13.17 8.43
CA GLY A 21 7.63 14.33 9.08
C GLY A 21 8.47 15.61 8.97
N ARG A 22 9.79 15.47 9.00
CA ARG A 22 10.75 16.57 8.86
C ARG A 22 11.00 17.02 7.42
N THR A 23 10.44 16.29 6.43
CA THR A 23 10.66 16.58 5.00
C THR A 23 9.51 17.40 4.46
N ASP A 24 9.77 18.61 3.99
CA ASP A 24 8.76 19.45 3.34
C ASP A 24 8.71 19.21 1.83
N PRO A 25 7.53 19.39 1.21
CA PRO A 25 7.40 19.31 -0.24
C PRO A 25 8.23 20.39 -0.93
N ALA A 26 9.15 19.98 -1.80
CA ALA A 26 9.89 20.91 -2.66
C ALA A 26 8.99 21.39 -3.80
N ASN A 27 9.19 22.60 -4.28
CA ASN A 27 8.44 23.25 -5.36
C ASN A 27 6.91 23.28 -5.15
N ALA A 28 6.43 23.09 -3.93
CA ALA A 28 5.00 23.16 -3.63
C ALA A 28 4.49 24.57 -3.98
N ARG A 29 3.48 24.60 -4.83
CA ARG A 29 2.79 25.82 -5.25
C ARG A 29 1.30 25.53 -5.26
N SER A 30 0.49 26.54 -5.02
CA SER A 30 -0.96 26.42 -5.25
C SER A 30 -1.21 25.87 -6.66
N LEU A 31 -2.18 24.98 -6.76
CA LEU A 31 -2.63 24.44 -8.05
C LEU A 31 -2.99 25.61 -8.98
N ARG A 32 -2.61 25.51 -10.25
CA ARG A 32 -2.80 26.59 -11.24
C ARG A 32 -4.26 26.78 -11.60
N ASP A 33 -4.99 25.66 -11.64
CA ASP A 33 -6.39 25.61 -12.07
C ASP A 33 -7.20 24.76 -11.08
N VAL A 34 -8.50 24.83 -11.15
CA VAL A 34 -9.42 23.92 -10.44
C VAL A 34 -9.12 22.49 -10.89
N VAL A 35 -8.99 21.59 -9.92
CA VAL A 35 -8.74 20.18 -10.20
C VAL A 35 -10.06 19.45 -10.41
N GLU A 36 -10.24 18.86 -11.58
CA GLU A 36 -11.43 18.09 -11.97
C GLU A 36 -11.31 16.61 -11.58
N GLY A 37 -10.10 16.14 -11.30
CA GLY A 37 -9.84 14.77 -10.86
C GLY A 37 -8.38 14.54 -10.53
N ILE A 38 -8.12 13.49 -9.79
CA ILE A 38 -6.79 13.09 -9.35
C ILE A 38 -6.45 11.72 -9.94
N LEU A 39 -5.26 11.60 -10.51
CA LEU A 39 -4.70 10.32 -10.92
C LEU A 39 -3.53 9.98 -9.98
N ILE A 40 -3.55 8.77 -9.42
CA ILE A 40 -2.41 8.24 -8.68
C ILE A 40 -1.81 7.10 -9.50
N THR A 41 -0.52 7.15 -9.78
CA THR A 41 0.19 6.06 -10.49
C THR A 41 1.35 5.53 -9.66
N GLY A 42 1.50 4.22 -9.64
CA GLY A 42 2.55 3.51 -8.92
C GLY A 42 2.37 2.00 -9.04
N MET A 43 3.42 1.24 -8.75
CA MET A 43 3.44 -0.22 -8.89
C MET A 43 3.78 -0.89 -7.57
N GLY A 44 3.25 -2.10 -7.32
CA GLY A 44 3.56 -2.91 -6.13
C GLY A 44 3.36 -2.15 -4.82
N GLY A 45 4.35 -2.14 -3.93
CA GLY A 45 4.29 -1.43 -2.65
C GLY A 45 4.05 0.08 -2.78
N SER A 46 4.51 0.72 -3.87
CA SER A 46 4.19 2.12 -4.19
C SER A 46 2.76 2.27 -4.72
N GLY A 47 2.24 1.26 -5.44
CA GLY A 47 0.89 1.25 -5.96
C GLY A 47 -0.19 1.16 -4.89
N ILE A 48 0.08 0.46 -3.78
CA ILE A 48 -0.84 0.37 -2.62
C ILE A 48 -1.14 1.74 -2.02
N VAL A 49 -0.21 2.69 -2.09
CA VAL A 49 -0.46 4.07 -1.66
C VAL A 49 -1.66 4.66 -2.42
N GLY A 50 -1.75 4.41 -3.71
CA GLY A 50 -2.89 4.82 -4.53
C GLY A 50 -4.21 4.21 -4.04
N ASP A 51 -4.23 2.91 -3.71
CA ASP A 51 -5.44 2.24 -3.20
C ASP A 51 -5.92 2.89 -1.88
N VAL A 52 -4.98 3.23 -0.98
CA VAL A 52 -5.31 3.93 0.28
C VAL A 52 -5.86 5.33 0.01
N ILE A 53 -5.23 6.10 -0.87
CA ILE A 53 -5.71 7.43 -1.26
C ILE A 53 -7.10 7.35 -1.89
N TYR A 54 -7.34 6.37 -2.77
CA TYR A 54 -8.64 6.12 -3.37
C TYR A 54 -9.72 5.86 -2.31
N SER A 55 -9.43 4.98 -1.35
CA SER A 55 -10.37 4.67 -0.26
C SER A 55 -10.68 5.89 0.61
N LEU A 56 -9.67 6.70 0.95
CA LEU A 56 -9.86 7.94 1.69
C LEU A 56 -10.68 8.98 0.91
N SER A 57 -10.42 9.09 -0.39
CA SER A 57 -11.03 10.11 -1.24
C SER A 57 -12.52 9.90 -1.42
N SER A 58 -12.98 8.64 -1.43
CA SER A 58 -14.40 8.31 -1.60
C SER A 58 -15.31 8.89 -0.52
N GLU A 59 -14.77 9.15 0.67
CA GLU A 59 -15.50 9.75 1.79
C GLU A 59 -15.28 11.28 1.92
N LYS A 60 -14.29 11.85 1.21
CA LYS A 60 -13.79 13.20 1.50
C LYS A 60 -13.74 14.15 0.31
N LEU A 61 -13.77 13.65 -0.90
CA LEU A 61 -13.64 14.46 -2.12
C LEU A 61 -14.90 14.35 -2.98
N GLU A 62 -15.24 15.46 -3.61
CA GLU A 62 -16.32 15.53 -4.62
C GLU A 62 -15.80 15.31 -6.04
N ILE A 63 -14.46 15.18 -6.22
CA ILE A 63 -13.82 14.91 -7.50
C ILE A 63 -13.33 13.45 -7.58
N PRO A 64 -13.32 12.85 -8.78
CA PRO A 64 -12.90 11.47 -8.94
C PRO A 64 -11.39 11.29 -8.68
N VAL A 65 -11.05 10.16 -8.05
CA VAL A 65 -9.68 9.68 -7.95
C VAL A 65 -9.56 8.39 -8.75
N VAL A 66 -8.53 8.30 -9.59
CA VAL A 66 -8.28 7.16 -10.48
C VAL A 66 -6.90 6.59 -10.22
N LEU A 67 -6.83 5.26 -10.20
CA LEU A 67 -5.59 4.52 -10.01
C LEU A 67 -5.09 3.99 -11.35
N VAL A 68 -3.81 4.20 -11.62
CA VAL A 68 -3.14 3.62 -12.80
C VAL A 68 -1.96 2.78 -12.33
N LYS A 69 -2.11 1.46 -12.46
CA LYS A 69 -1.06 0.46 -12.21
C LYS A 69 -0.71 -0.24 -13.53
N ASP A 70 -0.39 0.55 -14.54
CA ASP A 70 -0.14 0.12 -15.92
C ASP A 70 0.76 1.16 -16.61
N PHE A 71 1.10 0.92 -17.88
CA PHE A 71 1.81 1.86 -18.76
C PHE A 71 0.89 2.93 -19.37
N ARG A 72 -0.43 2.79 -19.29
CA ARG A 72 -1.39 3.60 -20.02
C ARG A 72 -2.21 4.49 -19.12
N VAL A 73 -2.16 5.77 -19.42
CA VAL A 73 -3.03 6.78 -18.81
C VAL A 73 -4.38 6.80 -19.57
N PRO A 74 -5.52 6.80 -18.88
CA PRO A 74 -6.83 6.93 -19.51
C PRO A 74 -6.90 8.17 -20.42
N ARG A 75 -7.63 8.06 -21.55
CA ARG A 75 -7.65 9.11 -22.58
C ARG A 75 -8.22 10.44 -22.10
N TRP A 76 -9.11 10.39 -21.12
CA TRP A 76 -9.80 11.55 -20.56
C TRP A 76 -8.97 12.28 -19.48
N VAL A 77 -7.81 11.75 -19.07
CA VAL A 77 -6.89 12.45 -18.17
C VAL A 77 -6.02 13.42 -18.98
N GLY A 78 -6.04 14.69 -18.59
CA GLY A 78 -5.29 15.75 -19.24
C GLY A 78 -5.34 17.04 -18.43
N ARG A 79 -5.49 18.20 -19.12
CA ARG A 79 -5.65 19.50 -18.44
C ARG A 79 -6.83 19.43 -17.46
N GLY A 80 -6.70 20.06 -16.29
CA GLY A 80 -7.68 19.96 -15.21
C GLY A 80 -7.43 18.79 -14.24
N TRP A 81 -6.49 17.89 -14.55
CA TRP A 81 -6.13 16.78 -13.68
C TRP A 81 -4.85 17.04 -12.88
N LEU A 82 -4.82 16.52 -11.66
CA LEU A 82 -3.59 16.38 -10.87
C LEU A 82 -3.16 14.91 -10.91
N ALA A 83 -1.95 14.65 -11.38
CA ALA A 83 -1.34 13.32 -11.33
C ALA A 83 -0.29 13.27 -10.20
N VAL A 84 -0.38 12.28 -9.32
CA VAL A 84 0.66 12.01 -8.32
C VAL A 84 1.34 10.69 -8.67
N ALA A 85 2.61 10.77 -9.03
CA ALA A 85 3.42 9.60 -9.35
C ALA A 85 4.20 9.15 -8.12
N VAL A 86 3.99 7.90 -7.71
CA VAL A 86 4.62 7.30 -6.52
C VAL A 86 5.47 6.12 -6.95
N SER A 87 6.78 6.22 -6.71
CA SER A 87 7.73 5.12 -6.93
C SER A 87 8.88 5.23 -5.97
N TYR A 88 9.06 4.25 -5.09
CA TYR A 88 10.15 4.31 -4.13
C TYR A 88 11.52 4.55 -4.80
N SER A 89 11.87 3.75 -5.80
CA SER A 89 13.14 3.90 -6.53
C SER A 89 13.19 5.13 -7.46
N GLY A 90 12.03 5.63 -7.90
CA GLY A 90 11.93 6.63 -8.96
C GLY A 90 12.34 6.14 -10.36
N GLU A 91 12.54 4.82 -10.53
CA GLU A 91 13.01 4.19 -11.76
C GLU A 91 11.97 3.23 -12.39
N THR A 92 10.76 3.12 -11.80
CA THR A 92 9.72 2.22 -12.30
C THR A 92 9.23 2.70 -13.66
N ILE A 93 9.46 1.91 -14.70
CA ILE A 93 9.23 2.30 -16.11
C ILE A 93 7.75 2.61 -16.34
N GLU A 94 6.84 1.81 -15.80
CA GLU A 94 5.39 2.02 -15.89
C GLU A 94 5.01 3.39 -15.33
N THR A 95 5.48 3.71 -14.14
CA THR A 95 5.20 4.99 -13.46
C THR A 95 5.83 6.17 -14.19
N LEU A 96 7.06 6.03 -14.67
CA LEU A 96 7.74 7.04 -15.48
C LEU A 96 7.00 7.30 -16.80
N THR A 97 6.53 6.25 -17.46
CA THR A 97 5.75 6.36 -18.70
C THR A 97 4.46 7.13 -18.46
N CYS A 98 3.73 6.81 -17.40
CA CYS A 98 2.52 7.53 -17.00
C CYS A 98 2.82 8.99 -16.64
N LEU A 99 3.87 9.26 -15.86
CA LEU A 99 4.27 10.62 -15.48
C LEU A 99 4.58 11.49 -16.69
N ASN A 100 5.38 10.99 -17.63
CA ASN A 100 5.69 11.69 -18.86
C ASN A 100 4.43 11.96 -19.71
N GLU A 101 3.54 10.98 -19.81
CA GLU A 101 2.30 11.09 -20.58
C GLU A 101 1.35 12.15 -19.98
N VAL A 102 1.14 12.19 -18.67
CA VAL A 102 0.27 13.19 -18.04
C VAL A 102 0.85 14.61 -18.19
N ILE A 103 2.18 14.77 -18.06
CA ILE A 103 2.85 16.06 -18.30
C ILE A 103 2.63 16.50 -19.75
N ARG A 104 2.85 15.61 -20.73
CA ARG A 104 2.64 15.89 -22.16
C ARG A 104 1.20 16.30 -22.47
N ARG A 105 0.21 15.75 -21.75
CA ARG A 105 -1.22 16.11 -21.90
C ARG A 105 -1.61 17.38 -21.15
N GLY A 106 -0.68 18.04 -20.46
CA GLY A 106 -0.91 19.30 -19.75
C GLY A 106 -1.55 19.15 -18.37
N ALA A 107 -1.60 17.94 -17.81
CA ALA A 107 -2.00 17.74 -16.42
C ALA A 107 -0.95 18.34 -15.48
N GLN A 108 -1.38 18.76 -14.29
CA GLN A 108 -0.48 19.08 -13.20
C GLN A 108 0.08 17.78 -12.63
N ALA A 109 1.35 17.77 -12.20
CA ALA A 109 1.98 16.56 -11.71
C ALA A 109 2.76 16.81 -10.42
N ALA A 110 2.80 15.81 -9.55
CA ALA A 110 3.62 15.78 -8.34
C ALA A 110 4.29 14.40 -8.21
N VAL A 111 5.41 14.34 -7.49
CA VAL A 111 6.26 13.15 -7.40
C VAL A 111 6.57 12.78 -5.96
N VAL A 112 6.49 11.49 -5.63
CA VAL A 112 6.98 10.92 -4.36
C VAL A 112 7.92 9.77 -4.68
N ALA A 113 9.20 9.92 -4.33
CA ALA A 113 10.22 8.91 -4.56
C ALA A 113 11.41 9.09 -3.61
N SER A 114 12.32 8.10 -3.52
CA SER A 114 13.57 8.27 -2.76
C SER A 114 14.70 8.88 -3.61
N GLY A 115 14.57 8.86 -4.94
CA GLY A 115 15.57 9.35 -5.89
C GLY A 115 15.20 9.00 -7.31
N GLY A 116 16.20 8.79 -8.16
CA GLY A 116 16.06 8.32 -9.53
C GLY A 116 15.48 9.33 -10.50
N LYS A 117 15.20 8.87 -11.72
CA LYS A 117 14.73 9.69 -12.85
C LYS A 117 13.47 10.49 -12.56
N MET A 118 12.58 9.99 -11.68
CA MET A 118 11.37 10.72 -11.33
C MET A 118 11.70 12.00 -10.56
N ILE A 119 12.67 11.96 -9.64
CA ILE A 119 13.11 13.14 -8.91
C ILE A 119 13.88 14.10 -9.85
N GLU A 120 14.77 13.58 -10.69
CA GLU A 120 15.49 14.38 -11.69
C GLU A 120 14.51 15.14 -12.59
N LEU A 121 13.49 14.46 -13.10
CA LEU A 121 12.41 15.06 -13.89
C LEU A 121 11.62 16.11 -13.09
N ALA A 122 11.33 15.84 -11.82
CA ALA A 122 10.62 16.79 -10.98
C ALA A 122 11.44 18.07 -10.74
N GLU A 123 12.73 17.95 -10.52
CA GLU A 123 13.65 19.09 -10.37
C GLU A 123 13.78 19.89 -11.68
N GLU A 124 14.01 19.21 -12.82
CA GLU A 124 14.09 19.84 -14.14
C GLU A 124 12.82 20.62 -14.49
N ARG A 125 11.66 20.02 -14.27
CA ARG A 125 10.35 20.58 -14.61
C ARG A 125 9.75 21.46 -13.51
N LYS A 126 10.44 21.59 -12.36
CA LYS A 126 9.97 22.31 -11.17
C LYS A 126 8.61 21.82 -10.70
N LEU A 127 8.40 20.49 -10.74
CA LEU A 127 7.20 19.86 -10.22
C LEU A 127 7.27 19.80 -8.69
N PRO A 128 6.14 19.83 -7.97
CA PRO A 128 6.09 19.48 -6.57
C PRO A 128 6.61 18.05 -6.33
N TYR A 129 7.48 17.86 -5.34
CA TYR A 129 7.95 16.53 -4.99
C TYR A 129 8.33 16.40 -3.51
N ILE A 130 8.31 15.17 -3.01
CA ILE A 130 8.88 14.79 -1.71
C ILE A 130 9.88 13.65 -1.93
N ARG A 131 11.08 13.81 -1.38
CA ARG A 131 12.04 12.71 -1.26
C ARG A 131 11.78 11.94 0.02
N VAL A 132 11.52 10.64 -0.10
CA VAL A 132 11.44 9.74 1.05
C VAL A 132 12.81 9.14 1.37
N PRO A 133 13.06 8.70 2.62
CA PRO A 133 14.34 8.15 3.03
C PRO A 133 14.80 6.98 2.13
N PRO A 134 16.07 6.97 1.70
CA PRO A 134 16.62 5.94 0.83
C PRO A 134 17.05 4.67 1.60
N ASN A 135 17.65 3.70 0.89
CA ASN A 135 18.31 2.50 1.41
C ASN A 135 17.37 1.47 2.08
N ARG A 136 16.11 1.44 1.66
CA ARG A 136 15.11 0.44 2.10
C ARG A 136 14.51 -0.29 0.89
N THR A 137 13.68 -1.27 1.14
CA THR A 137 12.87 -1.87 0.07
C THR A 137 11.58 -1.07 -0.16
N PRO A 138 11.00 -1.08 -1.36
CA PRO A 138 9.74 -0.38 -1.63
C PRO A 138 8.63 -0.75 -0.65
N ARG A 139 8.49 -2.04 -0.33
CA ARG A 139 7.43 -2.53 0.57
C ARG A 139 7.65 -2.15 2.03
N SER A 140 8.89 -2.14 2.53
CA SER A 140 9.18 -1.68 3.89
C SER A 140 9.13 -0.15 4.05
N SER A 141 9.05 0.59 2.93
CA SER A 141 8.95 2.05 2.91
C SER A 141 7.52 2.57 2.78
N PHE A 142 6.53 1.69 2.86
CA PHE A 142 5.12 2.04 2.69
C PHE A 142 4.65 3.21 3.55
N PRO A 143 4.90 3.28 4.88
CA PRO A 143 4.40 4.40 5.68
C PRO A 143 5.00 5.73 5.23
N ALA A 144 6.26 5.74 4.81
CA ALA A 144 6.91 6.94 4.28
C ALA A 144 6.27 7.40 2.97
N LEU A 145 6.02 6.47 2.04
CA LEU A 145 5.38 6.77 0.76
C LEU A 145 3.95 7.28 0.96
N LEU A 146 3.18 6.65 1.86
CA LEU A 146 1.80 7.05 2.14
C LEU A 146 1.75 8.44 2.76
N LEU A 147 2.49 8.70 3.84
CA LEU A 147 2.48 9.99 4.52
C LEU A 147 3.03 11.10 3.64
N ALA A 148 4.10 10.84 2.86
CA ALA A 148 4.61 11.78 1.87
C ALA A 148 3.56 12.13 0.80
N THR A 149 2.78 11.13 0.34
CA THR A 149 1.71 11.37 -0.65
C THR A 149 0.57 12.19 -0.06
N LEU A 150 0.14 11.90 1.17
CA LEU A 150 -0.85 12.71 1.88
C LEU A 150 -0.35 14.15 2.11
N LYS A 151 0.92 14.29 2.51
CA LYS A 151 1.56 15.59 2.77
C LYS A 151 1.68 16.44 1.51
N ILE A 152 2.05 15.85 0.37
CA ILE A 152 2.13 16.59 -0.90
C ILE A 152 0.76 17.00 -1.40
N LEU A 153 -0.26 16.14 -1.30
CA LEU A 153 -1.65 16.47 -1.63
C LEU A 153 -2.15 17.63 -0.78
N LYS A 154 -1.93 17.59 0.53
CA LYS A 154 -2.30 18.67 1.45
C LYS A 154 -1.61 19.99 1.11
N SER A 155 -0.32 19.95 0.75
CA SER A 155 0.43 21.15 0.33
C SER A 155 -0.09 21.78 -0.97
N LEU A 156 -0.80 20.99 -1.77
CA LEU A 156 -1.48 21.41 -3.00
C LEU A 156 -2.95 21.79 -2.79
N GLY A 157 -3.42 21.84 -1.53
CA GLY A 157 -4.79 22.23 -1.18
C GLY A 157 -5.78 21.08 -1.15
N ILE A 158 -5.34 19.81 -1.25
CA ILE A 158 -6.19 18.63 -1.19
C ILE A 158 -5.94 17.91 0.14
N ASP A 159 -6.73 18.23 1.16
CA ASP A 159 -6.61 17.60 2.48
C ASP A 159 -7.57 16.41 2.62
N LEU A 160 -7.00 15.23 2.72
CA LEU A 160 -7.69 13.97 2.96
C LEU A 160 -7.79 13.62 4.46
N GLY A 161 -7.58 14.60 5.36
CA GLY A 161 -7.50 14.37 6.81
C GLY A 161 -6.18 13.69 7.17
N THR A 162 -5.07 14.22 6.65
CA THR A 162 -3.72 13.73 6.91
C THR A 162 -3.43 13.79 8.41
N PRO A 163 -3.17 12.66 9.10
CA PRO A 163 -2.80 12.69 10.49
C PRO A 163 -1.42 13.35 10.66
N LEU A 164 -1.18 13.92 11.84
CA LEU A 164 0.17 14.35 12.20
C LEU A 164 1.05 13.10 12.43
N GLU A 165 2.30 13.19 12.09
CA GLU A 165 3.25 12.08 12.23
C GLU A 165 3.36 11.60 13.69
N GLU A 166 3.31 12.52 14.66
CA GLU A 166 3.30 12.19 16.08
C GLU A 166 2.08 11.34 16.47
N GLN A 167 0.92 11.63 15.91
CA GLN A 167 -0.31 10.86 16.16
C GLN A 167 -0.16 9.42 15.65
N VAL A 168 0.40 9.24 14.45
CA VAL A 168 0.68 7.92 13.88
C VAL A 168 1.69 7.17 14.75
N ILE A 169 2.79 7.81 15.17
CA ILE A 169 3.81 7.22 16.02
C ILE A 169 3.23 6.79 17.37
N GLU A 170 2.44 7.64 18.01
CA GLU A 170 1.77 7.30 19.27
C GLU A 170 0.81 6.13 19.11
N PHE A 171 0.07 6.10 17.98
CA PHE A 171 -0.84 5.00 17.68
C PHE A 171 -0.10 3.67 17.50
N LEU A 172 1.03 3.67 16.80
CA LEU A 172 1.85 2.46 16.62
C LEU A 172 2.43 1.94 17.94
N LYS A 173 2.77 2.83 18.86
CA LYS A 173 3.33 2.46 20.19
C LYS A 173 2.29 1.86 21.16
N ARG A 174 0.99 1.93 20.86
CA ARG A 174 -0.06 1.37 21.73
C ARG A 174 -0.08 -0.16 21.75
N GLU A 175 0.47 -0.80 20.72
CA GLU A 175 0.47 -2.24 20.57
C GLU A 175 1.88 -2.78 20.37
N ASP A 176 2.14 -3.97 20.88
CA ASP A 176 3.36 -4.71 20.56
C ASP A 176 3.23 -5.37 19.16
N VAL A 177 3.58 -4.61 18.12
CA VAL A 177 3.50 -5.06 16.73
C VAL A 177 4.36 -6.28 16.45
N LEU A 178 5.47 -6.46 17.19
CA LEU A 178 6.33 -7.65 17.06
C LEU A 178 5.63 -8.90 17.61
N ARG A 179 4.99 -8.80 18.77
CA ARG A 179 4.19 -9.89 19.34
C ARG A 179 3.05 -10.26 18.42
N LEU A 180 2.25 -9.28 17.95
CA LEU A 180 1.16 -9.50 17.00
C LEU A 180 1.65 -10.15 15.71
N GLY A 181 2.78 -9.70 15.16
CA GLY A 181 3.39 -10.29 13.97
C GLY A 181 3.83 -11.73 14.17
N ARG A 182 4.38 -12.09 15.35
CA ARG A 182 4.74 -13.48 15.69
C ARG A 182 3.49 -14.36 15.78
N GLU A 183 2.47 -13.92 16.49
CA GLU A 183 1.19 -14.64 16.63
C GLU A 183 0.53 -14.90 15.27
N LEU A 184 0.53 -13.89 14.39
CA LEU A 184 0.01 -14.03 13.03
C LEU A 184 0.87 -15.00 12.19
N ALA A 185 2.20 -14.92 12.29
CA ALA A 185 3.11 -15.85 11.59
C ALA A 185 2.89 -17.32 12.03
N GLU A 186 2.61 -17.57 13.31
CA GLU A 186 2.30 -18.92 13.81
C GLU A 186 1.04 -19.49 13.16
N LYS A 187 0.00 -18.66 13.02
CA LYS A 187 -1.28 -19.07 12.41
C LYS A 187 -1.16 -19.32 10.91
N LEU A 188 -0.27 -18.59 10.22
CA LEU A 188 -0.18 -18.59 8.75
C LEU A 188 0.96 -19.44 8.17
N THR A 189 1.95 -19.85 9.00
CA THR A 189 3.05 -20.69 8.52
C THR A 189 2.52 -22.07 8.09
N GLY A 190 2.84 -22.46 6.84
CA GLY A 190 2.36 -23.71 6.24
C GLY A 190 0.94 -23.67 5.71
N LYS A 191 0.27 -22.51 5.79
CA LYS A 191 -1.08 -22.28 5.27
C LYS A 191 -1.06 -21.40 4.01
N ILE A 192 -2.19 -21.34 3.33
CA ILE A 192 -2.49 -20.37 2.27
C ILE A 192 -3.29 -19.24 2.89
N PRO A 193 -2.70 -18.07 3.12
CA PRO A 193 -3.42 -16.96 3.73
C PRO A 193 -4.51 -16.41 2.82
N VAL A 194 -5.67 -16.12 3.41
CA VAL A 194 -6.77 -15.40 2.75
C VAL A 194 -7.09 -14.17 3.57
N PHE A 195 -6.84 -13.00 2.99
CA PHE A 195 -7.09 -11.73 3.66
C PHE A 195 -8.39 -11.12 3.16
N MET A 196 -9.33 -10.88 4.07
CA MET A 196 -10.66 -10.38 3.76
C MET A 196 -10.94 -9.08 4.51
N SER A 197 -11.68 -8.18 3.89
CA SER A 197 -12.04 -6.90 4.48
C SER A 197 -13.31 -6.32 3.85
N SER A 198 -13.79 -5.19 4.40
CA SER A 198 -14.71 -4.32 3.69
C SER A 198 -14.01 -3.62 2.52
N THR A 199 -14.80 -3.01 1.63
CA THR A 199 -14.29 -2.18 0.53
C THR A 199 -13.36 -1.08 1.03
N LYS A 200 -13.67 -0.47 2.16
CA LYS A 200 -12.86 0.59 2.77
C LYS A 200 -11.45 0.12 3.12
N TYR A 201 -11.30 -1.08 3.67
CA TYR A 201 -10.03 -1.65 4.10
C TYR A 201 -9.42 -2.63 3.08
N TYR A 202 -9.98 -2.69 1.86
CA TYR A 202 -9.40 -3.50 0.78
C TYR A 202 -7.90 -3.22 0.53
N PRO A 203 -7.42 -1.96 0.59
CA PRO A 203 -5.99 -1.67 0.45
C PRO A 203 -5.11 -2.41 1.47
N LEU A 204 -5.60 -2.59 2.70
CA LEU A 204 -4.90 -3.34 3.74
C LEU A 204 -4.86 -4.84 3.42
N ALA A 205 -5.99 -5.43 3.04
CA ALA A 205 -6.08 -6.85 2.67
C ALA A 205 -5.22 -7.16 1.43
N LEU A 206 -5.25 -6.29 0.42
CA LEU A 206 -4.41 -6.38 -0.78
C LEU A 206 -2.92 -6.34 -0.41
N ARG A 207 -2.54 -5.38 0.44
CA ARG A 207 -1.17 -5.27 0.92
C ARG A 207 -0.73 -6.50 1.71
N ALA A 208 -1.59 -7.03 2.56
CA ALA A 208 -1.30 -8.23 3.33
C ALA A 208 -1.00 -9.44 2.43
N LYS A 209 -1.79 -9.60 1.37
CA LYS A 209 -1.51 -10.59 0.32
C LYS A 209 -0.15 -10.36 -0.34
N ASP A 210 0.17 -9.14 -0.71
CA ASP A 210 1.42 -8.80 -1.40
C ASP A 210 2.64 -9.07 -0.50
N GLU A 211 2.58 -8.75 0.79
CA GLU A 211 3.63 -9.03 1.77
C GLU A 211 3.93 -10.54 1.88
N PHE A 212 2.90 -11.38 1.94
CA PHE A 212 3.08 -12.83 1.98
C PHE A 212 3.61 -13.38 0.65
N ASN A 213 3.15 -12.87 -0.49
CA ASN A 213 3.69 -13.24 -1.79
C ASN A 213 5.18 -12.90 -1.90
N GLU A 214 5.57 -11.66 -1.53
CA GLU A 214 6.94 -11.18 -1.71
C GLU A 214 7.90 -11.67 -0.64
N ASN A 215 7.55 -11.59 0.65
CA ASN A 215 8.44 -11.95 1.75
C ASN A 215 8.41 -13.46 2.01
N ALA A 216 7.24 -14.02 2.26
CA ALA A 216 7.10 -15.43 2.64
C ALA A 216 7.14 -16.40 1.46
N LYS A 217 7.12 -15.92 0.20
CA LYS A 217 7.01 -16.75 -1.03
C LYS A 217 5.81 -17.70 -0.93
N THR A 218 4.74 -17.22 -0.33
CA THR A 218 3.51 -17.99 -0.12
C THR A 218 2.40 -17.37 -0.97
N PRO A 219 1.80 -18.13 -1.90
CA PRO A 219 0.60 -17.65 -2.59
C PRO A 219 -0.47 -17.28 -1.56
N ALA A 220 -1.02 -16.10 -1.68
CA ALA A 220 -2.07 -15.61 -0.81
C ALA A 220 -3.22 -15.03 -1.64
N LYS A 221 -4.42 -15.07 -1.09
CA LYS A 221 -5.63 -14.54 -1.70
C LYS A 221 -6.11 -13.32 -0.92
N THR A 222 -6.80 -12.41 -1.58
CA THR A 222 -7.59 -11.35 -0.95
C THR A 222 -8.98 -11.30 -1.54
N GLU A 223 -9.96 -10.93 -0.71
CA GLU A 223 -11.34 -10.76 -1.14
C GLU A 223 -11.98 -9.59 -0.38
N VAL A 224 -12.98 -8.97 -1.00
CA VAL A 224 -13.68 -7.80 -0.47
C VAL A 224 -15.17 -8.07 -0.33
N TYR A 225 -15.72 -7.62 0.77
CA TYR A 225 -17.15 -7.76 1.07
C TYR A 225 -17.84 -6.39 1.19
N PRO A 226 -19.08 -6.26 0.73
CA PRO A 226 -20.07 -7.32 0.48
C PRO A 226 -19.97 -8.04 -0.88
N GLU A 227 -19.13 -7.63 -1.83
CA GLU A 227 -19.03 -8.26 -3.16
C GLU A 227 -18.80 -9.78 -3.09
N GLY A 228 -17.92 -10.23 -2.20
CA GLY A 228 -17.63 -11.66 -2.00
C GLY A 228 -18.84 -12.53 -1.63
N PHE A 229 -19.93 -11.95 -1.10
CA PHE A 229 -21.17 -12.69 -0.85
C PHE A 229 -21.92 -13.11 -2.12
N HIS A 230 -21.59 -12.51 -3.27
CA HIS A 230 -22.21 -12.86 -4.54
C HIS A 230 -21.42 -13.90 -5.35
N ASN A 231 -20.25 -14.32 -4.86
CA ASN A 231 -19.37 -15.26 -5.57
C ASN A 231 -18.41 -16.03 -4.64
N ASP A 232 -17.50 -15.36 -3.95
CA ASP A 232 -16.41 -15.97 -3.16
C ASP A 232 -16.93 -16.91 -2.05
N VAL A 233 -17.97 -16.51 -1.35
CA VAL A 233 -18.54 -17.27 -0.21
C VAL A 233 -18.97 -18.68 -0.61
N VAL A 234 -19.42 -18.89 -1.84
CA VAL A 234 -19.84 -20.20 -2.36
C VAL A 234 -18.66 -21.16 -2.48
N GLY A 235 -17.46 -20.65 -2.78
CA GLY A 235 -16.25 -21.48 -2.83
C GLY A 235 -15.89 -22.12 -1.48
N TRP A 236 -16.38 -21.56 -0.37
CA TRP A 236 -16.13 -22.07 0.97
C TRP A 236 -17.12 -23.16 1.43
N GLU A 237 -18.16 -23.44 0.66
CA GLU A 237 -19.12 -24.53 0.94
C GLU A 237 -18.48 -25.93 0.81
N ALA A 238 -17.46 -26.07 -0.05
CA ALA A 238 -16.75 -27.33 -0.30
C ALA A 238 -15.23 -27.07 -0.49
N TRP A 239 -14.66 -26.29 0.37
CA TRP A 239 -13.25 -25.92 0.29
C TRP A 239 -12.30 -27.10 0.54
N PHE A 240 -11.09 -27.00 -0.01
CA PHE A 240 -10.01 -27.97 0.20
C PHE A 240 -8.66 -27.24 0.22
N GLY A 241 -7.70 -27.79 0.96
CA GLY A 241 -6.35 -27.24 1.09
C GLY A 241 -6.11 -26.55 2.44
N PRO A 242 -4.88 -26.12 2.73
CA PRO A 242 -4.48 -25.61 4.02
C PRO A 242 -4.74 -24.08 4.11
N PHE A 243 -5.98 -23.64 4.00
CA PHE A 243 -6.33 -22.22 4.12
C PHE A 243 -6.36 -21.74 5.58
N SER A 244 -6.02 -20.48 5.80
CA SER A 244 -6.24 -19.74 7.03
C SER A 244 -6.72 -18.33 6.69
N VAL A 245 -7.87 -17.94 7.25
CA VAL A 245 -8.53 -16.68 6.92
C VAL A 245 -8.19 -15.61 7.96
N VAL A 246 -7.86 -14.43 7.50
CA VAL A 246 -7.68 -13.23 8.31
C VAL A 246 -8.68 -12.18 7.85
N ILE A 247 -9.54 -11.72 8.76
CA ILE A 247 -10.53 -10.68 8.50
C ILE A 247 -10.10 -9.38 9.20
N PHE A 248 -9.92 -8.32 8.42
CA PHE A 248 -9.78 -6.96 8.93
C PHE A 248 -11.17 -6.32 8.97
N LYS A 249 -11.72 -6.16 10.17
CA LYS A 249 -13.12 -5.78 10.40
C LYS A 249 -13.22 -4.49 11.20
N GLU A 250 -13.96 -3.51 10.71
CA GLU A 250 -14.30 -2.32 11.49
C GLU A 250 -15.17 -2.68 12.69
N VAL A 251 -14.98 -2.00 13.80
CA VAL A 251 -15.85 -2.13 14.98
C VAL A 251 -17.30 -1.90 14.55
N GLY A 252 -18.18 -2.84 14.90
CA GLY A 252 -19.60 -2.78 14.59
C GLY A 252 -19.98 -3.17 13.15
N ASN A 253 -19.05 -3.62 12.31
CA ASN A 253 -19.38 -4.12 10.97
C ASN A 253 -20.08 -5.48 11.02
N THR A 254 -21.40 -5.47 10.99
CA THR A 254 -22.26 -6.67 11.08
C THR A 254 -22.14 -7.57 9.86
N THR A 255 -21.84 -7.01 8.69
CA THR A 255 -21.61 -7.76 7.44
C THR A 255 -20.40 -8.68 7.56
N LEU A 256 -19.29 -8.16 8.09
CA LEU A 256 -18.08 -8.96 8.31
C LEU A 256 -18.21 -9.90 9.54
N GLU A 257 -19.06 -9.59 10.51
CA GLU A 257 -19.38 -10.54 11.58
C GLU A 257 -20.15 -11.74 11.03
N PHE A 258 -21.16 -11.52 10.19
CA PHE A 258 -21.87 -12.59 9.49
C PHE A 258 -20.92 -13.44 8.62
N LEU A 259 -19.98 -12.81 7.90
CA LEU A 259 -18.95 -13.54 7.15
C LEU A 259 -18.13 -14.46 8.06
N LYS A 260 -17.64 -13.93 9.18
CA LYS A 260 -16.85 -14.70 10.15
C LYS A 260 -17.62 -15.94 10.64
N GLU A 261 -18.89 -15.76 11.03
CA GLU A 261 -19.75 -16.88 11.47
C GLU A 261 -19.94 -17.91 10.36
N THR A 262 -20.16 -17.47 9.12
CA THR A 262 -20.31 -18.33 7.95
C THR A 262 -19.06 -19.19 7.71
N LEU A 263 -17.88 -18.57 7.73
CA LEU A 263 -16.62 -19.27 7.49
C LEU A 263 -16.25 -20.23 8.63
N LEU A 264 -16.51 -19.84 9.88
CA LEU A 264 -16.35 -20.73 11.04
C LEU A 264 -17.31 -21.93 10.94
N GLY A 265 -18.56 -21.71 10.51
CA GLY A 265 -19.54 -22.77 10.26
C GLY A 265 -19.11 -23.72 9.14
N ALA A 266 -18.35 -23.26 8.17
CA ALA A 266 -17.74 -24.08 7.12
C ALA A 266 -16.45 -24.80 7.59
N GLY A 267 -16.02 -24.64 8.85
CA GLY A 267 -14.86 -25.30 9.43
C GLY A 267 -13.52 -24.67 9.11
N LEU A 268 -13.49 -23.42 8.65
CA LEU A 268 -12.25 -22.69 8.39
C LEU A 268 -11.63 -22.15 9.68
N GLU A 269 -10.31 -22.04 9.69
CA GLU A 269 -9.59 -21.25 10.70
C GLU A 269 -9.73 -19.76 10.37
N VAL A 270 -10.39 -19.00 11.25
CA VAL A 270 -10.64 -17.57 11.06
C VAL A 270 -10.01 -16.77 12.20
N THR A 271 -9.19 -15.80 11.85
CA THR A 271 -8.66 -14.78 12.76
C THR A 271 -9.25 -13.43 12.38
N THR A 272 -9.83 -12.71 13.35
CA THR A 272 -10.40 -11.38 13.12
C THR A 272 -9.62 -10.33 13.89
N TYR A 273 -9.29 -9.23 13.22
CA TYR A 273 -8.71 -8.04 13.82
C TYR A 273 -9.70 -6.88 13.68
N GLU A 274 -10.09 -6.31 14.82
CA GLU A 274 -10.97 -5.15 14.83
C GLU A 274 -10.19 -3.86 14.60
N LEU A 275 -10.72 -3.02 13.73
CA LEU A 275 -10.14 -1.76 13.28
C LEU A 275 -10.96 -0.59 13.84
N SER A 276 -10.28 0.40 14.39
CA SER A 276 -10.88 1.66 14.84
C SER A 276 -11.18 2.58 13.66
N ASN A 277 -11.74 3.77 13.95
CA ASN A 277 -12.01 4.78 12.93
C ASN A 277 -10.75 5.57 12.48
N ALA A 278 -9.58 5.32 13.09
CA ALA A 278 -8.31 5.94 12.72
C ALA A 278 -7.73 5.23 11.46
N TYR A 279 -8.33 5.50 10.30
CA TYR A 279 -8.10 4.72 9.08
C TYR A 279 -6.62 4.63 8.66
N VAL A 280 -5.93 5.77 8.58
CA VAL A 280 -4.52 5.81 8.12
C VAL A 280 -3.62 5.07 9.11
N GLU A 281 -3.82 5.31 10.40
CA GLU A 281 -3.05 4.70 11.47
C GLU A 281 -3.27 3.19 11.52
N GLU A 282 -4.52 2.72 11.36
CA GLU A 282 -4.85 1.30 11.29
C GLU A 282 -4.22 0.62 10.07
N VAL A 283 -4.30 1.25 8.90
CA VAL A 283 -3.67 0.72 7.68
C VAL A 283 -2.15 0.61 7.86
N ILE A 284 -1.50 1.61 8.46
CA ILE A 284 -0.06 1.57 8.73
C ILE A 284 0.26 0.48 9.74
N ARG A 285 -0.43 0.44 10.90
CA ARG A 285 -0.19 -0.55 11.96
C ARG A 285 -0.32 -1.98 11.46
N TRP A 286 -1.43 -2.31 10.82
CA TRP A 286 -1.66 -3.67 10.35
C TRP A 286 -0.78 -4.04 9.16
N SER A 287 -0.40 -3.08 8.32
CA SER A 287 0.64 -3.29 7.30
C SER A 287 2.00 -3.64 7.94
N GLN A 288 2.34 -3.01 9.07
CA GLN A 288 3.55 -3.34 9.83
C GLN A 288 3.48 -4.76 10.41
N VAL A 289 2.37 -5.10 11.07
CA VAL A 289 2.15 -6.44 11.67
C VAL A 289 2.24 -7.54 10.61
N VAL A 290 1.57 -7.35 9.47
CA VAL A 290 1.59 -8.32 8.36
C VAL A 290 2.99 -8.42 7.74
N GLY A 291 3.68 -7.30 7.55
CA GLY A 291 5.06 -7.28 7.08
C GLY A 291 5.98 -8.09 8.01
N ILE A 292 5.90 -7.87 9.31
CA ILE A 292 6.64 -8.64 10.34
C ILE A 292 6.28 -10.13 10.26
N ALA A 293 4.99 -10.46 10.20
CA ALA A 293 4.51 -11.85 10.11
C ALA A 293 5.05 -12.57 8.87
N SER A 294 5.03 -11.90 7.72
CA SER A 294 5.52 -12.48 6.45
C SER A 294 7.03 -12.74 6.46
N VAL A 295 7.82 -11.84 7.09
CA VAL A 295 9.28 -12.03 7.28
C VAL A 295 9.55 -13.20 8.21
N ILE A 296 8.86 -13.31 9.34
CA ILE A 296 9.01 -14.42 10.28
C ILE A 296 8.59 -15.75 9.62
N THR A 297 7.52 -15.73 8.82
CA THR A 297 7.09 -16.92 8.06
C THR A 297 8.16 -17.36 7.05
N ALA A 298 8.83 -16.42 6.38
CA ALA A 298 9.97 -16.73 5.50
C ALA A 298 11.12 -17.37 6.28
N GLU A 299 11.48 -16.81 7.44
CA GLU A 299 12.53 -17.37 8.32
C GLU A 299 12.23 -18.82 8.73
N LYS A 300 11.00 -19.08 9.22
CA LYS A 300 10.56 -20.42 9.60
C LYS A 300 10.63 -21.43 8.45
N ARG A 301 10.53 -20.96 7.22
CA ARG A 301 10.63 -21.77 5.99
C ARG A 301 12.06 -21.83 5.41
N GLY A 302 13.04 -21.18 6.03
CA GLY A 302 14.42 -21.11 5.55
C GLY A 302 14.59 -20.32 4.26
N LEU A 303 13.71 -19.33 4.00
CA LEU A 303 13.70 -18.49 2.80
C LEU A 303 14.28 -17.10 3.08
N ASP A 304 14.91 -16.48 2.08
CA ASP A 304 15.30 -15.07 2.14
C ASP A 304 14.06 -14.18 1.84
N PRO A 305 13.55 -13.42 2.83
CA PRO A 305 12.40 -12.56 2.62
C PRO A 305 12.69 -11.40 1.66
N LYS A 306 13.94 -10.97 1.53
CA LYS A 306 14.31 -9.80 0.72
C LYS A 306 14.38 -10.12 -0.76
N GLU A 307 14.77 -11.35 -1.13
CA GLU A 307 14.95 -11.76 -2.50
C GLU A 307 13.62 -11.81 -3.28
N THR A 308 13.60 -11.29 -4.53
CA THR A 308 12.43 -11.29 -5.41
C THR A 308 12.85 -11.59 -6.87
N LYS A 309 13.29 -12.82 -7.11
CA LYS A 309 13.86 -13.25 -8.41
C LYS A 309 12.98 -12.97 -9.62
N HIS A 310 11.68 -13.26 -9.51
CA HIS A 310 10.76 -13.06 -10.64
C HIS A 310 10.49 -11.58 -10.92
N ILE A 311 10.45 -10.73 -9.89
CA ILE A 311 10.34 -9.27 -10.07
C ILE A 311 11.60 -8.73 -10.75
N ALA A 312 12.79 -9.20 -10.36
CA ALA A 312 14.04 -8.81 -11.00
C ALA A 312 14.06 -9.18 -12.49
N LYS A 313 13.68 -10.42 -12.84
CA LYS A 313 13.54 -10.86 -14.25
C LYS A 313 12.56 -10.01 -15.04
N TYR A 314 11.40 -9.67 -14.45
CA TYR A 314 10.42 -8.82 -15.09
C TYR A 314 10.99 -7.42 -15.36
N LYS A 315 11.66 -6.81 -14.39
CA LYS A 315 12.28 -5.49 -14.56
C LYS A 315 13.34 -5.47 -15.68
N GLU A 316 14.14 -6.52 -15.80
CA GLU A 316 15.10 -6.68 -16.89
C GLU A 316 14.41 -6.80 -18.26
N PHE A 317 13.33 -7.60 -18.31
CA PHE A 317 12.51 -7.74 -19.52
C PHE A 317 11.93 -6.39 -19.96
N VAL A 318 11.29 -5.65 -19.04
CA VAL A 318 10.67 -4.36 -19.35
C VAL A 318 11.71 -3.32 -19.80
N LYS A 319 12.89 -3.28 -19.17
CA LYS A 319 13.99 -2.42 -19.62
C LYS A 319 14.39 -2.72 -21.07
N ARG A 320 14.49 -4.00 -21.42
CA ARG A 320 14.92 -4.43 -22.76
C ARG A 320 13.91 -4.09 -23.86
N ILE A 321 12.59 -4.17 -23.58
CA ILE A 321 11.55 -3.87 -24.60
C ILE A 321 11.23 -2.37 -24.72
N ASN A 322 11.72 -1.53 -23.79
CA ASN A 322 11.53 -0.08 -23.80
C ASN A 322 12.86 0.69 -24.04
N ALA A 323 13.95 -0.02 -24.34
CA ALA A 323 15.23 0.53 -24.77
C ALA A 323 15.24 0.67 -26.29
#